data_3b2551090e35e57ac043036a13cc2139
#
_entry.id   3b2551090e35e57ac043036a13cc2139
#
_cell.length_a   1.000
_cell.length_b   1.000
_cell.length_c   1.000
_cell.angle_alpha   90.00
_cell.angle_beta   90.00
_cell.angle_gamma   90.00
#
_symmetry.space_group_name_H-M   'P 1'
#
loop_
_entity.id
_entity.type
_entity.pdbx_description
1 polymer ?
#
loop_
_entity_poly.entity_id
_entity_poly.type
_entity_poly.pdbx_seq_one_letter_code
_entity_poly.pdbx_strand_id
1 'polypeptide(L)'
;MGTEDKDTPNQNLEFGNRLKTFRTLNGLTQGEVAEVLNLDRSTYTYYEKGRVPNLDTLNKLSKIFNVSVAELIGERDDGALDVIKNASRELHVESIFLRPDEKQLILNLRLCSPVERQKIFDKVNQYIERKSK
;
A
#
# COMPACT_ATOMS: atom_id res chain seq x y z
N MET A 1 -1.31 -19.77 30.56
CA MET A 1 -2.52 -19.46 29.81
C MET A 1 -2.56 -18.04 29.32
N GLY A 2 -2.69 -17.09 30.19
CA GLY A 2 -2.85 -15.70 29.79
C GLY A 2 -1.60 -15.03 29.22
N THR A 3 -0.44 -15.63 29.41
CA THR A 3 0.82 -15.01 29.00
C THR A 3 0.99 -14.94 27.50
N GLU A 4 0.51 -15.95 26.77
CA GLU A 4 0.61 -15.96 25.32
C GLU A 4 -0.26 -14.88 24.70
N ASP A 5 -1.43 -14.65 25.28
CA ASP A 5 -2.36 -13.65 24.78
C ASP A 5 -1.87 -12.22 24.99
N LYS A 6 -1.01 -12.01 25.98
CA LYS A 6 -0.46 -10.68 26.26
C LYS A 6 0.55 -10.25 25.21
N ASP A 7 1.38 -11.18 24.75
CA ASP A 7 2.40 -10.85 23.76
C ASP A 7 1.80 -10.74 22.36
N THR A 8 0.90 -11.67 22.03
CA THR A 8 0.27 -11.71 20.73
C THR A 8 -0.57 -10.46 20.43
N PRO A 9 -1.43 -9.98 21.33
CA PRO A 9 -2.19 -8.76 21.08
C PRO A 9 -1.31 -7.54 20.82
N ASN A 10 -0.21 -7.41 21.54
CA ASN A 10 0.70 -6.28 21.36
C ASN A 10 1.37 -6.31 19.99
N GLN A 11 1.83 -7.47 19.55
CA GLN A 11 2.43 -7.64 18.23
C GLN A 11 1.42 -7.36 17.13
N ASN A 12 0.20 -7.86 17.30
CA ASN A 12 -0.86 -7.64 16.33
C ASN A 12 -1.25 -6.18 16.26
N LEU A 13 -1.26 -5.50 17.39
CA LEU A 13 -1.56 -4.08 17.43
C LEU A 13 -0.47 -3.26 16.73
N GLU A 14 0.77 -3.64 16.93
CA GLU A 14 1.89 -2.99 16.22
C GLU A 14 1.79 -3.19 14.72
N PHE A 15 1.44 -4.39 14.30
CA PHE A 15 1.20 -4.67 12.88
C PHE A 15 0.11 -3.78 12.31
N GLY A 16 -1.02 -3.70 13.02
CA GLY A 16 -2.13 -2.87 12.59
C GLY A 16 -1.76 -1.40 12.48
N ASN A 17 -1.03 -0.88 13.47
CA ASN A 17 -0.54 0.49 13.47
C ASN A 17 0.43 0.73 12.32
N ARG A 18 1.26 -0.24 12.02
CA ARG A 18 2.21 -0.16 10.92
C ARG A 18 1.49 -0.07 9.57
N LEU A 19 0.45 -0.89 9.38
CA LEU A 19 -0.38 -0.82 8.19
C LEU A 19 -1.01 0.56 8.04
N LYS A 20 -1.59 1.06 9.11
CA LYS A 20 -2.23 2.38 9.11
C LYS A 20 -1.23 3.47 8.75
N THR A 21 -0.02 3.39 9.30
CA THR A 21 1.03 4.36 9.02
C THR A 21 1.43 4.35 7.55
N PHE A 22 1.70 3.16 7.00
CA PHE A 22 2.05 3.05 5.58
C PHE A 22 0.90 3.52 4.68
N ARG A 23 -0.34 3.19 5.06
CA ARG A 23 -1.51 3.64 4.31
C ARG A 23 -1.62 5.15 4.28
N THR A 24 -1.54 5.79 5.43
CA THR A 24 -1.70 7.25 5.53
C THR A 24 -0.55 7.98 4.85
N LEU A 25 0.68 7.45 4.95
CA LEU A 25 1.82 8.03 4.26
C LEU A 25 1.68 7.96 2.74
N ASN A 26 0.95 6.97 2.24
CA ASN A 26 0.65 6.85 0.81
C ASN A 26 -0.60 7.64 0.41
N GLY A 27 -1.24 8.35 1.35
CA GLY A 27 -2.41 9.15 1.05
C GLY A 27 -3.65 8.34 0.72
N LEU A 28 -3.79 7.15 1.28
CA LEU A 28 -4.87 6.23 0.95
C LEU A 28 -5.87 6.12 2.09
N THR A 29 -7.15 5.94 1.73
CA THR A 29 -8.19 5.60 2.70
C THR A 29 -8.28 4.08 2.85
N GLN A 30 -8.90 3.65 3.94
CA GLN A 30 -9.16 2.22 4.16
C GLN A 30 -9.99 1.63 3.02
N GLY A 31 -10.98 2.39 2.56
CA GLY A 31 -11.83 1.94 1.45
C GLY A 31 -11.07 1.77 0.15
N GLU A 32 -10.14 2.68 -0.13
CA GLU A 32 -9.32 2.59 -1.35
C GLU A 32 -8.44 1.35 -1.36
N VAL A 33 -7.82 1.05 -0.22
CA VAL A 33 -6.98 -0.16 -0.12
C VAL A 33 -7.84 -1.42 -0.22
N ALA A 34 -8.98 -1.44 0.48
CA ALA A 34 -9.88 -2.59 0.45
C ALA A 34 -10.37 -2.86 -0.97
N GLU A 35 -10.71 -1.82 -1.71
CA GLU A 35 -11.19 -1.96 -3.09
C GLU A 35 -10.14 -2.61 -3.99
N VAL A 36 -8.89 -2.17 -3.87
CA VAL A 36 -7.79 -2.73 -4.66
C VAL A 36 -7.55 -4.20 -4.31
N LEU A 37 -7.70 -4.55 -3.04
CA LEU A 37 -7.56 -5.92 -2.58
C LEU A 37 -8.80 -6.78 -2.87
N ASN A 38 -9.85 -6.16 -3.40
CA ASN A 38 -11.14 -6.82 -3.63
C ASN A 38 -11.73 -7.39 -2.34
N LEU A 39 -11.65 -6.60 -1.28
CA LEU A 39 -12.16 -6.95 0.04
C LEU A 39 -13.17 -5.90 0.50
N ASP A 40 -14.02 -6.30 1.43
CA ASP A 40 -14.87 -5.34 2.13
C ASP A 40 -14.01 -4.42 2.99
N ARG A 41 -14.42 -3.17 3.12
CA ARG A 41 -13.73 -2.23 3.98
C ARG A 41 -13.61 -2.74 5.42
N SER A 42 -14.64 -3.41 5.92
CA SER A 42 -14.64 -3.96 7.27
C SER A 42 -13.54 -5.01 7.45
N THR A 43 -13.30 -5.84 6.44
CA THR A 43 -12.24 -6.84 6.47
C THR A 43 -10.87 -6.15 6.56
N TYR A 44 -10.64 -5.15 5.73
CA TYR A 44 -9.38 -4.42 5.80
C TYR A 44 -9.21 -3.69 7.14
N THR A 45 -10.31 -3.11 7.66
CA THR A 45 -10.27 -2.43 8.96
C THR A 45 -9.78 -3.37 10.07
N TYR A 46 -10.17 -4.64 10.03
CA TYR A 46 -9.69 -5.63 10.99
C TYR A 46 -8.19 -5.83 10.91
N TYR A 47 -7.60 -5.71 9.72
CA TYR A 47 -6.15 -5.79 9.60
C TYR A 47 -5.47 -4.66 10.35
N GLU A 48 -6.01 -3.45 10.28
CA GLU A 48 -5.44 -2.31 11.02
C GLU A 48 -5.72 -2.41 12.52
N LYS A 49 -6.63 -3.28 12.93
CA LYS A 49 -6.87 -3.58 14.35
C LYS A 49 -5.99 -4.71 14.86
N GLY A 50 -5.18 -5.30 14.00
CA GLY A 50 -4.21 -6.30 14.40
C GLY A 50 -4.41 -7.70 13.83
N ARG A 51 -5.44 -7.91 13.03
CA ARG A 51 -5.64 -9.20 12.39
C ARG A 51 -4.65 -9.33 11.24
N VAL A 52 -3.77 -10.32 11.31
CA VAL A 52 -2.75 -10.53 10.28
C VAL A 52 -3.36 -11.29 9.10
N PRO A 53 -3.31 -10.74 7.89
CA PRO A 53 -3.83 -11.42 6.71
C PRO A 53 -2.91 -12.56 6.27
N ASN A 54 -3.37 -13.35 5.30
CA ASN A 54 -2.55 -14.40 4.73
C ASN A 54 -1.41 -13.83 3.91
N LEU A 55 -0.48 -14.71 3.51
CA LEU A 55 0.73 -14.29 2.81
C LEU A 55 0.41 -13.60 1.48
N ASP A 56 -0.58 -14.08 0.75
CA ASP A 56 -0.96 -13.46 -0.52
C ASP A 56 -1.39 -12.00 -0.32
N THR A 57 -2.21 -11.76 0.68
CA THR A 57 -2.66 -10.40 1.00
C THR A 57 -1.50 -9.54 1.51
N LEU A 58 -0.61 -10.10 2.31
CA LEU A 58 0.58 -9.39 2.77
C LEU A 58 1.46 -8.97 1.60
N ASN A 59 1.65 -9.85 0.62
CA ASN A 59 2.41 -9.53 -0.58
C ASN A 59 1.77 -8.39 -1.36
N LYS A 60 0.46 -8.40 -1.49
CA LYS A 60 -0.26 -7.33 -2.18
C LYS A 60 -0.13 -6.01 -1.43
N LEU A 61 -0.28 -6.04 -0.11
CA LEU A 61 -0.11 -4.84 0.71
C LEU A 61 1.30 -4.27 0.60
N SER A 62 2.32 -5.13 0.56
CA SER A 62 3.69 -4.68 0.40
C SER A 62 3.87 -3.91 -0.92
N LYS A 63 3.25 -4.38 -1.98
CA LYS A 63 3.29 -3.71 -3.29
C LYS A 63 2.51 -2.40 -3.28
N ILE A 64 1.32 -2.41 -2.67
CA ILE A 64 0.48 -1.21 -2.58
C ILE A 64 1.20 -0.09 -1.82
N PHE A 65 1.86 -0.44 -0.71
CA PHE A 65 2.55 0.54 0.13
C PHE A 65 4.01 0.75 -0.28
N ASN A 66 4.50 -0.02 -1.24
CA ASN A 66 5.87 0.06 -1.73
C ASN A 66 6.89 -0.18 -0.62
N VAL A 67 6.67 -1.22 0.16
CA VAL A 67 7.56 -1.68 1.23
C VAL A 67 7.71 -3.19 1.13
N SER A 68 8.66 -3.77 1.85
CA SER A 68 8.82 -5.22 1.89
C SER A 68 7.80 -5.85 2.85
N VAL A 69 7.53 -7.14 2.68
CA VAL A 69 6.71 -7.87 3.64
C VAL A 69 7.38 -7.87 5.01
N ALA A 70 8.70 -8.00 5.06
CA ALA A 70 9.45 -7.97 6.31
C ALA A 70 9.25 -6.65 7.05
N GLU A 71 9.19 -5.53 6.33
CA GLU A 71 8.91 -4.24 6.91
C GLU A 71 7.46 -4.13 7.40
N LEU A 72 6.51 -4.72 6.66
CA LEU A 72 5.11 -4.74 7.06
C LEU A 72 4.93 -5.45 8.39
N ILE A 73 5.58 -6.60 8.57
CA ILE A 73 5.43 -7.40 9.78
C ILE A 73 6.41 -7.00 10.88
N GLY A 74 7.29 -6.03 10.60
CA GLY A 74 8.17 -5.47 11.60
C GLY A 74 9.42 -6.30 11.89
N GLU A 75 9.77 -7.25 11.04
CA GLU A 75 10.99 -8.04 11.21
C GLU A 75 12.23 -7.27 10.74
N ARG A 76 12.02 -6.29 9.88
CA ARG A 76 13.08 -5.48 9.32
C ARG A 76 12.72 -4.01 9.41
N ASP A 77 13.66 -3.22 9.86
CA ASP A 77 13.54 -1.78 9.81
C ASP A 77 14.65 -1.26 8.90
N ASP A 78 14.34 -1.16 7.61
CA ASP A 78 15.28 -0.67 6.61
C ASP A 78 15.18 0.85 6.46
N GLY A 79 14.49 1.51 7.39
CA GLY A 79 14.30 2.95 7.32
C GLY A 79 13.27 3.40 6.29
N ALA A 80 12.44 2.48 5.80
CA ALA A 80 11.44 2.81 4.78
C ALA A 80 10.49 3.91 5.23
N LEU A 81 10.05 3.86 6.48
CA LEU A 81 9.17 4.90 7.03
C LEU A 81 9.85 6.26 7.04
N ASP A 82 11.12 6.30 7.42
CA ASP A 82 11.87 7.54 7.46
C ASP A 82 12.09 8.10 6.06
N VAL A 83 12.40 7.23 5.12
CA VAL A 83 12.57 7.62 3.70
C VAL A 83 11.27 8.22 3.17
N ILE A 84 10.14 7.56 3.42
CA ILE A 84 8.84 8.04 2.95
C ILE A 84 8.48 9.37 3.60
N LYS A 85 8.69 9.50 4.90
CA LYS A 85 8.42 10.75 5.62
C LYS A 85 9.28 11.89 5.11
N ASN A 86 10.56 11.63 4.89
CA ASN A 86 11.48 12.66 4.39
C ASN A 86 11.13 13.06 2.97
N ALA A 87 10.83 12.09 2.10
CA ALA A 87 10.40 12.37 0.74
C ALA A 87 9.12 13.21 0.72
N SER A 88 8.17 12.90 1.61
CA SER A 88 6.93 13.66 1.70
C SER A 88 7.18 15.10 2.11
N ARG A 89 8.15 15.34 3.00
CA ARG A 89 8.51 16.68 3.42
C ARG A 89 9.19 17.48 2.29
N GLU A 90 10.06 16.82 1.55
CA GLU A 90 10.82 17.48 0.49
C GLU A 90 9.98 17.74 -0.75
N LEU A 91 9.02 16.86 -1.02
CA LEU A 91 8.21 16.91 -2.25
C LEU A 91 6.85 17.56 -2.06
N HIS A 92 6.60 18.13 -0.91
CA HIS A 92 5.28 18.70 -0.60
C HIS A 92 4.84 19.81 -1.55
N VAL A 93 5.74 20.39 -2.29
CA VAL A 93 5.47 21.51 -3.20
C VAL A 93 4.81 21.06 -4.50
N GLU A 94 5.10 19.85 -4.93
CA GLU A 94 4.70 19.36 -6.25
C GLU A 94 3.70 18.21 -6.19
N SER A 95 2.85 18.19 -5.16
CA SER A 95 1.87 17.11 -5.05
C SER A 95 0.82 17.22 -6.15
N ILE A 96 0.63 16.12 -6.88
CA ILE A 96 -0.42 16.03 -7.88
C ILE A 96 -1.69 15.54 -7.17
N PHE A 97 -2.76 16.29 -7.36
CA PHE A 97 -4.06 15.88 -6.81
C PHE A 97 -4.68 14.89 -7.77
N LEU A 98 -4.79 13.64 -7.33
CA LEU A 98 -5.35 12.57 -8.13
C LEU A 98 -6.85 12.42 -7.90
N ARG A 99 -7.58 12.15 -8.97
CA ARG A 99 -8.97 11.77 -8.86
C ARG A 99 -9.05 10.33 -8.33
N PRO A 100 -10.21 9.92 -7.76
CA PRO A 100 -10.34 8.55 -7.25
C PRO A 100 -10.03 7.47 -8.28
N ASP A 101 -10.44 7.65 -9.54
CA ASP A 101 -10.16 6.69 -10.60
C ASP A 101 -8.67 6.62 -10.91
N GLU A 102 -7.95 7.74 -10.84
CA GLU A 102 -6.51 7.78 -11.05
C GLU A 102 -5.78 7.07 -9.91
N LYS A 103 -6.21 7.26 -8.66
CA LYS A 103 -5.64 6.55 -7.52
C LYS A 103 -5.81 5.04 -7.67
N GLN A 104 -6.99 4.60 -8.09
CA GLN A 104 -7.25 3.18 -8.31
C GLN A 104 -6.36 2.61 -9.41
N LEU A 105 -6.16 3.37 -10.48
CA LEU A 105 -5.26 2.95 -11.55
C LEU A 105 -3.84 2.77 -11.04
N ILE A 106 -3.34 3.72 -10.26
CA ILE A 106 -1.97 3.64 -9.72
C ILE A 106 -1.82 2.43 -8.81
N LEU A 107 -2.78 2.20 -7.93
CA LEU A 107 -2.72 1.06 -7.02
C LEU A 107 -2.74 -0.26 -7.79
N ASN A 108 -3.58 -0.35 -8.81
CA ASN A 108 -3.61 -1.54 -9.66
C ASN A 108 -2.30 -1.73 -10.41
N LEU A 109 -1.68 -0.65 -10.89
CA LEU A 109 -0.38 -0.72 -11.54
C LEU A 109 0.69 -1.26 -10.60
N ARG A 110 0.65 -0.90 -9.32
CA ARG A 110 1.60 -1.40 -8.33
C ARG A 110 1.48 -2.90 -8.12
N LEU A 111 0.31 -3.48 -8.39
CA LEU A 111 0.10 -4.93 -8.29
C LEU A 111 0.54 -5.68 -9.54
N CYS A 112 0.76 -4.99 -10.64
CA CYS A 112 1.19 -5.60 -11.89
C CYS A 112 2.68 -5.94 -11.85
N SER A 113 3.06 -6.97 -12.61
CA SER A 113 4.48 -7.27 -12.81
C SER A 113 5.15 -6.19 -13.64
N PRO A 114 6.49 -6.08 -13.63
CA PRO A 114 7.17 -5.09 -14.47
C PRO A 114 6.85 -5.23 -15.95
N VAL A 115 6.68 -6.46 -16.44
CA VAL A 115 6.33 -6.70 -17.85
C VAL A 115 4.93 -6.17 -18.14
N GLU A 116 3.99 -6.47 -17.24
CA GLU A 116 2.61 -6.00 -17.41
C GLU A 116 2.52 -4.48 -17.38
N ARG A 117 3.26 -3.85 -16.45
CA ARG A 117 3.29 -2.38 -16.38
C ARG A 117 3.83 -1.77 -17.66
N GLN A 118 4.88 -2.36 -18.22
CA GLN A 118 5.46 -1.85 -19.46
C GLN A 118 4.46 -1.92 -20.61
N LYS A 119 3.71 -3.00 -20.71
CA LYS A 119 2.67 -3.14 -21.73
C LYS A 119 1.59 -2.05 -21.60
N ILE A 120 1.21 -1.74 -20.37
CA ILE A 120 0.21 -0.70 -20.10
C ILE A 120 0.74 0.68 -20.50
N PHE A 121 1.99 1.00 -20.13
CA PHE A 121 2.62 2.25 -20.51
C PHE A 121 2.74 2.38 -22.03
N ASP A 122 3.12 1.31 -22.71
CA ASP A 122 3.23 1.32 -24.17
C ASP A 122 1.87 1.61 -24.81
N LYS A 123 0.82 1.02 -24.25
CA LYS A 123 -0.55 1.23 -24.75
C LYS A 123 -0.99 2.67 -24.59
N VAL A 124 -0.74 3.26 -23.42
CA VAL A 124 -1.06 4.66 -23.16
C VAL A 124 -0.30 5.56 -24.12
N ASN A 125 0.98 5.29 -24.31
CA ASN A 125 1.82 6.09 -25.21
C ASN A 125 1.33 6.01 -26.65
N GLN A 126 0.85 4.85 -27.10
CA GLN A 126 0.26 4.71 -28.42
C GLN A 126 -0.95 5.62 -28.61
N TYR A 127 -1.79 5.72 -27.59
CA TYR A 127 -2.94 6.63 -27.67
C TYR A 127 -2.51 8.09 -27.74
N ILE A 128 -1.51 8.47 -27.00
CA ILE A 128 -0.99 9.84 -26.99
C ILE A 128 -0.40 10.18 -28.37
N GLU A 129 0.39 9.29 -28.94
CA GLU A 129 1.01 9.48 -30.24
C GLU A 129 -0.03 9.67 -31.35
N ARG A 130 -1.12 8.89 -31.29
CA ARG A 130 -2.21 9.02 -32.26
C ARG A 130 -2.86 10.39 -32.18
N LYS A 131 -2.96 10.96 -30.99
CA LYS A 131 -3.56 12.28 -30.81
C LYS A 131 -2.64 13.40 -31.27
N SER A 132 -1.34 13.17 -31.22
CA SER A 132 -0.36 14.17 -31.61
C SER A 132 -0.26 14.35 -33.13
N LYS A 133 -0.75 13.38 -33.89
CA LYS A 133 -0.79 13.43 -35.33
C LYS A 133 -2.15 13.89 -35.81
#